data_86c1e9806a3be6ac4a202f0e47e0f730
#
_entry.id   86c1e9806a3be6ac4a202f0e47e0f730
#
_cell.length_a   1.000
_cell.length_b   1.000
_cell.length_c   1.000
_cell.angle_alpha   90.00
_cell.angle_beta   90.00
_cell.angle_gamma   90.00
#
_symmetry.space_group_name_H-M   'P 1'
#
loop_
_entity.id
_entity.type
_entity.pdbx_description
1 polymer ?
#
loop_
_entity_poly.entity_id
_entity_poly.type
_entity_poly.pdbx_seq_one_letter_code
_entity_poly.pdbx_strand_id
1 'polypeptide(L)'
;LYATIAFSLVWVLLYPAFPGTGWKGLTGWTARGELPAQVAAERARIEPMLARLREATPEQIAADPELRGFALAGGRGAFAQNCAGCHGAGGQGAQGGFPSLADDDWIYGGSLEAIQHTIRHGVRAGESDEQRGIAMPAFLTAGMMTAPQISDTAEYVLSLTNRSTDAAAAGRGQALFAENC
;
A
#
# COMPACT_ATOMS: atom_id res chain seq x y z
N LEU A 1 -20.41 50.13 -3.53
CA LEU A 1 -20.08 50.07 -2.10
C LEU A 1 -21.32 49.79 -1.24
N TYR A 2 -22.37 50.62 -1.26
CA TYR A 2 -23.57 50.39 -0.40
C TYR A 2 -24.30 49.09 -0.71
N ALA A 3 -24.43 48.72 -1.98
CA ALA A 3 -25.03 47.46 -2.41
C ALA A 3 -24.25 46.22 -1.92
N THR A 4 -22.93 46.27 -1.96
CA THR A 4 -22.09 45.18 -1.46
C THR A 4 -22.15 45.02 0.06
N ILE A 5 -22.21 46.15 0.79
CA ILE A 5 -22.37 46.14 2.25
C ILE A 5 -23.74 45.57 2.62
N ALA A 6 -24.82 46.02 1.98
CA ALA A 6 -26.16 45.51 2.22
C ALA A 6 -26.25 43.99 1.93
N PHE A 7 -25.68 43.55 0.81
CA PHE A 7 -25.58 42.12 0.46
C PHE A 7 -24.84 41.31 1.54
N SER A 8 -23.68 41.83 2.00
CA SER A 8 -22.89 41.13 3.04
C SER A 8 -23.63 41.03 4.35
N LEU A 9 -24.39 42.06 4.76
CA LEU A 9 -25.19 41.99 5.98
C LEU A 9 -26.32 40.96 5.87
N VAL A 10 -27.01 40.90 4.73
CA VAL A 10 -28.03 39.87 4.47
C VAL A 10 -27.39 38.48 4.49
N TRP A 11 -26.21 38.34 3.85
CA TRP A 11 -25.50 37.06 3.83
C TRP A 11 -25.13 36.56 5.23
N VAL A 12 -24.60 37.42 6.09
CA VAL A 12 -24.24 37.13 7.48
C VAL A 12 -25.44 36.66 8.32
N LEU A 13 -26.63 37.23 8.03
CA LEU A 13 -27.86 36.79 8.70
C LEU A 13 -28.36 35.45 8.19
N LEU A 14 -28.23 35.19 6.88
CA LEU A 14 -28.69 33.93 6.26
C LEU A 14 -27.79 32.75 6.57
N TYR A 15 -26.48 32.94 6.57
CA TYR A 15 -25.49 31.88 6.69
C TYR A 15 -24.61 32.03 7.93
N PRO A 16 -23.96 30.94 8.42
CA PRO A 16 -23.09 31.01 9.58
C PRO A 16 -21.81 31.78 9.26
N ALA A 17 -21.69 33.01 9.74
CA ALA A 17 -20.51 33.86 9.51
C ALA A 17 -19.51 33.84 10.65
N PHE A 18 -19.89 33.35 11.83
CA PHE A 18 -19.07 33.39 13.04
C PHE A 18 -18.77 31.98 13.55
N PRO A 19 -17.63 31.38 13.18
CA PRO A 19 -17.25 30.07 13.71
C PRO A 19 -17.07 30.13 15.24
N GLY A 20 -17.62 29.16 15.93
CA GLY A 20 -17.50 29.05 17.41
C GLY A 20 -18.64 29.69 18.20
N THR A 21 -19.50 30.51 17.60
CA THR A 21 -20.66 31.12 18.33
C THR A 21 -21.89 30.23 18.40
N GLY A 22 -21.92 29.12 17.67
CA GLY A 22 -23.10 28.26 17.54
C GLY A 22 -24.20 28.84 16.64
N TRP A 23 -24.04 30.04 16.11
CA TRP A 23 -24.97 30.66 15.16
C TRP A 23 -24.97 29.93 13.82
N LYS A 24 -26.10 29.35 13.44
CA LYS A 24 -26.27 28.59 12.20
C LYS A 24 -26.87 29.41 11.04
N GLY A 25 -27.08 30.70 11.23
CA GLY A 25 -27.84 31.54 10.31
C GLY A 25 -29.34 31.21 10.30
N LEU A 26 -30.12 32.01 9.60
CA LEU A 26 -31.56 31.80 9.44
C LEU A 26 -31.89 30.55 8.61
N THR A 27 -31.00 30.17 7.69
CA THR A 27 -31.15 28.95 6.88
C THR A 27 -30.90 27.67 7.66
N GLY A 28 -30.21 27.72 8.81
CA GLY A 28 -29.76 26.57 9.55
C GLY A 28 -28.70 25.73 8.84
N TRP A 29 -28.28 26.14 7.63
CA TRP A 29 -27.33 25.41 6.80
C TRP A 29 -25.92 25.48 7.38
N THR A 30 -25.26 24.35 7.41
CA THR A 30 -23.82 24.29 7.70
C THR A 30 -23.16 23.23 6.79
N ALA A 31 -21.99 23.53 6.24
CA ALA A 31 -21.23 22.58 5.43
C ALA A 31 -20.94 21.27 6.20
N ARG A 32 -20.64 21.38 7.48
CA ARG A 32 -20.42 20.20 8.35
C ARG A 32 -21.70 19.40 8.61
N GLY A 33 -22.86 20.07 8.66
CA GLY A 33 -24.16 19.41 8.85
C GLY A 33 -24.61 18.63 7.63
N GLU A 34 -24.27 19.11 6.41
CA GLU A 34 -24.61 18.43 5.16
C GLU A 34 -23.63 17.33 4.76
N LEU A 35 -22.39 17.41 5.22
CA LEU A 35 -21.34 16.46 4.85
C LEU A 35 -21.74 14.99 5.06
N PRO A 36 -22.37 14.57 6.18
CA PRO A 36 -22.79 13.18 6.35
C PRO A 36 -23.78 12.71 5.29
N ALA A 37 -24.75 13.58 4.91
CA ALA A 37 -25.74 13.25 3.88
C ALA A 37 -25.09 13.13 2.50
N GLN A 38 -24.17 14.03 2.16
CA GLN A 38 -23.42 13.98 0.90
C GLN A 38 -22.53 12.73 0.83
N VAL A 39 -21.83 12.39 1.92
CA VAL A 39 -21.02 11.16 2.00
C VAL A 39 -21.91 9.92 1.87
N ALA A 40 -23.08 9.90 2.53
CA ALA A 40 -24.01 8.78 2.42
C ALA A 40 -24.56 8.62 1.00
N ALA A 41 -24.93 9.73 0.34
CA ALA A 41 -25.39 9.72 -1.05
C ALA A 41 -24.32 9.22 -2.02
N GLU A 42 -23.07 9.67 -1.85
CA GLU A 42 -21.96 9.22 -2.69
C GLU A 42 -21.66 7.73 -2.45
N ARG A 43 -21.65 7.26 -1.21
CA ARG A 43 -21.51 5.83 -0.89
C ARG A 43 -22.61 5.00 -1.54
N ALA A 44 -23.86 5.44 -1.45
CA ALA A 44 -24.97 4.72 -2.09
C ALA A 44 -24.83 4.67 -3.62
N ARG A 45 -24.28 5.71 -4.22
CA ARG A 45 -24.03 5.78 -5.67
C ARG A 45 -22.98 4.77 -6.15
N ILE A 46 -21.91 4.59 -5.38
CA ILE A 46 -20.80 3.69 -5.75
C ILE A 46 -20.99 2.25 -5.25
N GLU A 47 -21.91 2.02 -4.28
CA GLU A 47 -22.10 0.71 -3.65
C GLU A 47 -22.39 -0.44 -4.63
N PRO A 48 -23.20 -0.27 -5.70
CA PRO A 48 -23.41 -1.36 -6.67
C PRO A 48 -22.12 -1.83 -7.33
N MET A 49 -21.21 -0.89 -7.64
CA MET A 49 -19.91 -1.22 -8.23
C MET A 49 -18.95 -1.84 -7.23
N LEU A 50 -18.98 -1.36 -5.97
CA LEU A 50 -18.21 -1.95 -4.88
C LEU A 50 -18.67 -3.39 -4.58
N ALA A 51 -19.97 -3.67 -4.63
CA ALA A 51 -20.49 -5.01 -4.44
C ALA A 51 -19.96 -5.96 -5.54
N ARG A 52 -20.02 -5.53 -6.80
CA ARG A 52 -19.42 -6.30 -7.91
C ARG A 52 -17.92 -6.56 -7.72
N LEU A 53 -17.16 -5.56 -7.24
CA LEU A 53 -15.73 -5.71 -6.96
C LEU A 53 -15.43 -6.72 -5.85
N ARG A 54 -16.25 -6.77 -4.81
CA ARG A 54 -16.06 -7.71 -3.69
C ARG A 54 -16.29 -9.16 -4.08
N GLU A 55 -17.19 -9.40 -5.04
CA GLU A 55 -17.57 -10.73 -5.51
C GLU A 55 -16.67 -11.23 -6.66
N ALA A 56 -16.06 -10.32 -7.41
CA ALA A 56 -15.26 -10.65 -8.59
C ALA A 56 -13.84 -11.11 -8.21
N THR A 57 -13.32 -12.08 -8.94
CA THR A 57 -11.89 -12.43 -8.86
C THR A 57 -11.02 -11.36 -9.53
N PRO A 58 -9.72 -11.27 -9.21
CA PRO A 58 -8.81 -10.33 -9.87
C PRO A 58 -8.81 -10.45 -11.40
N GLU A 59 -8.95 -11.67 -11.95
CA GLU A 59 -8.99 -11.93 -13.39
C GLU A 59 -10.30 -11.41 -14.00
N GLN A 60 -11.42 -11.59 -13.30
CA GLN A 60 -12.72 -11.07 -13.75
C GLN A 60 -12.72 -9.54 -13.76
N ILE A 61 -12.09 -8.91 -12.75
CA ILE A 61 -11.90 -7.46 -12.72
C ILE A 61 -11.04 -7.00 -13.90
N ALA A 62 -9.95 -7.71 -14.18
CA ALA A 62 -9.06 -7.38 -15.28
C ALA A 62 -9.73 -7.52 -16.66
N ALA A 63 -10.65 -8.48 -16.82
CA ALA A 63 -11.35 -8.75 -18.06
C ALA A 63 -12.53 -7.80 -18.33
N ASP A 64 -13.17 -7.25 -17.30
CA ASP A 64 -14.29 -6.31 -17.41
C ASP A 64 -13.77 -4.86 -17.47
N PRO A 65 -13.88 -4.14 -18.62
CA PRO A 65 -13.34 -2.78 -18.74
C PRO A 65 -13.95 -1.77 -17.78
N GLU A 66 -15.25 -1.88 -17.46
CA GLU A 66 -15.95 -0.98 -16.55
C GLU A 66 -15.46 -1.21 -15.12
N LEU A 67 -15.44 -2.46 -14.68
CA LEU A 67 -15.03 -2.85 -13.34
C LEU A 67 -13.54 -2.55 -13.11
N ARG A 68 -12.70 -2.81 -14.14
CA ARG A 68 -11.28 -2.46 -14.12
C ARG A 68 -11.06 -0.95 -14.01
N GLY A 69 -11.79 -0.15 -14.79
CA GLY A 69 -11.70 1.31 -14.73
C GLY A 69 -12.04 1.84 -13.34
N PHE A 70 -13.10 1.34 -12.74
CA PHE A 70 -13.51 1.69 -11.37
C PHE A 70 -12.48 1.24 -10.34
N ALA A 71 -11.97 0.01 -10.43
CA ALA A 71 -10.94 -0.53 -9.54
C ALA A 71 -9.64 0.27 -9.60
N LEU A 72 -9.19 0.63 -10.82
CA LEU A 72 -7.98 1.44 -11.00
C LEU A 72 -8.14 2.86 -10.42
N ALA A 73 -9.31 3.48 -10.57
CA ALA A 73 -9.57 4.81 -10.02
C ALA A 73 -9.51 4.80 -8.48
N GLY A 74 -10.17 3.82 -7.83
CA GLY A 74 -10.12 3.63 -6.39
C GLY A 74 -8.72 3.22 -5.90
N GLY A 75 -8.08 2.31 -6.62
CA GLY A 75 -6.75 1.79 -6.32
C GLY A 75 -5.67 2.88 -6.34
N ARG A 76 -5.71 3.81 -7.28
CA ARG A 76 -4.79 4.97 -7.30
C ARG A 76 -4.91 5.82 -6.05
N GLY A 77 -6.13 6.08 -5.58
CA GLY A 77 -6.36 6.82 -4.34
C GLY A 77 -5.83 6.06 -3.13
N ALA A 78 -6.13 4.76 -3.02
CA ALA A 78 -5.65 3.91 -1.94
C ALA A 78 -4.11 3.80 -1.94
N PHE A 79 -3.48 3.62 -3.10
CA PHE A 79 -2.03 3.57 -3.25
C PHE A 79 -1.38 4.89 -2.82
N ALA A 80 -1.89 6.03 -3.28
CA ALA A 80 -1.36 7.34 -2.93
C ALA A 80 -1.39 7.61 -1.42
N GLN A 81 -2.43 7.13 -0.73
CA GLN A 81 -2.59 7.35 0.71
C GLN A 81 -1.80 6.37 1.58
N ASN A 82 -1.63 5.13 1.15
CA ASN A 82 -1.12 4.06 2.01
C ASN A 82 0.23 3.49 1.57
N CYS A 83 0.58 3.56 0.28
CA CYS A 83 1.73 2.86 -0.28
C CYS A 83 2.82 3.81 -0.82
N ALA A 84 2.39 4.92 -1.41
CA ALA A 84 3.30 5.85 -2.10
C ALA A 84 4.35 6.49 -1.18
N GLY A 85 4.04 6.64 0.12
CA GLY A 85 5.00 7.17 1.10
C GLY A 85 6.29 6.36 1.20
N CYS A 86 6.20 5.05 1.00
CA CYS A 86 7.35 4.13 1.04
C CYS A 86 7.81 3.73 -0.36
N HIS A 87 6.86 3.38 -1.27
CA HIS A 87 7.20 2.84 -2.59
C HIS A 87 7.34 3.90 -3.69
N GLY A 88 7.13 5.21 -3.36
CA GLY A 88 7.12 6.29 -4.34
C GLY A 88 5.79 6.42 -5.10
N ALA A 89 5.49 7.60 -5.62
CA ALA A 89 4.20 7.91 -6.27
C ALA A 89 3.92 7.05 -7.51
N GLY A 90 4.96 6.58 -8.21
CA GLY A 90 4.88 5.66 -9.35
C GLY A 90 5.17 4.20 -8.99
N GLY A 91 5.35 3.88 -7.71
CA GLY A 91 5.73 2.54 -7.28
C GLY A 91 7.19 2.18 -7.55
N GLN A 92 8.04 3.16 -7.91
CA GLN A 92 9.43 2.93 -8.33
C GLN A 92 10.38 2.54 -7.19
N GLY A 93 9.91 2.60 -5.94
CA GLY A 93 10.74 2.31 -4.77
C GLY A 93 11.84 3.33 -4.54
N ALA A 94 12.82 2.93 -3.73
CA ALA A 94 14.02 3.71 -3.45
C ALA A 94 15.23 2.77 -3.32
N GLN A 95 16.35 3.14 -3.93
CA GLN A 95 17.58 2.35 -3.86
C GLN A 95 18.05 2.19 -2.41
N GLY A 96 18.26 0.96 -1.96
CA GLY A 96 18.62 0.65 -0.57
C GLY A 96 17.48 0.84 0.44
N GLY A 97 16.26 1.06 -0.04
CA GLY A 97 15.06 1.25 0.77
C GLY A 97 13.95 0.27 0.39
N PHE A 98 12.75 0.80 0.15
CA PHE A 98 11.60 -0.02 -0.23
C PHE A 98 11.71 -0.51 -1.69
N PRO A 99 11.31 -1.77 -1.97
CA PRO A 99 11.42 -2.34 -3.32
C PRO A 99 10.53 -1.59 -4.33
N SER A 100 10.95 -1.62 -5.59
CA SER A 100 10.11 -1.22 -6.72
C SER A 100 8.90 -2.15 -6.82
N LEU A 101 7.76 -1.59 -7.17
CA LEU A 101 6.54 -2.33 -7.52
C LEU A 101 6.21 -2.18 -9.02
N ALA A 102 7.14 -1.57 -9.78
CA ALA A 102 6.96 -1.25 -11.19
C ALA A 102 7.95 -2.00 -12.10
N ASP A 103 8.79 -2.86 -11.53
CA ASP A 103 9.69 -3.76 -12.24
C ASP A 103 9.14 -5.20 -12.28
N ASP A 104 9.90 -6.13 -12.87
CA ASP A 104 9.52 -7.53 -13.03
C ASP A 104 10.05 -8.43 -11.90
N ASP A 105 10.67 -7.85 -10.86
CA ASP A 105 11.28 -8.57 -9.74
C ASP A 105 10.26 -8.82 -8.62
N TRP A 106 9.54 -9.94 -8.68
CA TRP A 106 8.49 -10.31 -7.74
C TRP A 106 8.93 -11.41 -6.78
N ILE A 107 9.41 -11.03 -5.58
CA ILE A 107 9.88 -11.97 -4.55
C ILE A 107 8.77 -12.97 -4.13
N TYR A 108 7.54 -12.49 -4.03
CA TYR A 108 6.39 -13.29 -3.57
C TYR A 108 5.39 -13.63 -4.68
N GLY A 109 5.82 -13.47 -5.94
CA GLY A 109 5.01 -13.72 -7.13
C GLY A 109 4.29 -12.48 -7.63
N GLY A 110 4.28 -12.31 -8.96
CA GLY A 110 3.69 -11.16 -9.68
C GLY A 110 2.28 -11.42 -10.23
N SER A 111 1.64 -12.56 -9.91
CA SER A 111 0.24 -12.76 -10.31
C SER A 111 -0.70 -11.87 -9.48
N LEU A 112 -1.88 -11.56 -10.02
CA LEU A 112 -2.86 -10.72 -9.34
C LEU A 112 -3.26 -11.29 -7.99
N GLU A 113 -3.40 -12.64 -7.88
CA GLU A 113 -3.70 -13.31 -6.62
C GLU A 113 -2.53 -13.21 -5.64
N ALA A 114 -1.29 -13.38 -6.12
CA ALA A 114 -0.12 -13.29 -5.27
C ALA A 114 0.04 -11.88 -4.67
N ILE A 115 -0.20 -10.85 -5.50
CA ILE A 115 -0.19 -9.45 -5.07
C ILE A 115 -1.32 -9.19 -4.07
N GLN A 116 -2.54 -9.64 -4.36
CA GLN A 116 -3.69 -9.50 -3.46
C GLN A 116 -3.46 -10.19 -2.12
N HIS A 117 -2.91 -11.40 -2.13
CA HIS A 117 -2.56 -12.14 -0.93
C HIS A 117 -1.53 -11.36 -0.08
N THR A 118 -0.47 -10.84 -0.71
CA THR A 118 0.56 -10.07 -0.01
C THR A 118 0.00 -8.79 0.61
N ILE A 119 -0.90 -8.08 -0.09
CA ILE A 119 -1.54 -6.87 0.46
C ILE A 119 -2.46 -7.21 1.62
N ARG A 120 -3.17 -8.34 1.55
CA ARG A 120 -4.15 -8.76 2.57
C ARG A 120 -3.50 -9.26 3.85
N HIS A 121 -2.46 -10.08 3.73
CA HIS A 121 -1.85 -10.79 4.86
C HIS A 121 -0.51 -10.20 5.30
N GLY A 122 0.09 -9.36 4.46
CA GLY A 122 1.36 -8.71 4.73
C GLY A 122 2.57 -9.60 4.52
N VAL A 123 3.74 -9.03 4.80
CA VAL A 123 5.05 -9.70 4.81
C VAL A 123 5.64 -9.53 6.20
N ARG A 124 5.91 -10.62 6.90
CA ARG A 124 6.45 -10.63 8.28
C ARG A 124 5.65 -9.73 9.24
N ALA A 125 4.34 -9.69 9.04
CA ALA A 125 3.45 -8.84 9.82
C ALA A 125 3.17 -9.34 11.25
N GLY A 126 3.36 -10.65 11.49
CA GLY A 126 3.17 -11.26 12.80
C GLY A 126 1.71 -11.46 13.23
N GLU A 127 0.74 -10.98 12.44
CA GLU A 127 -0.68 -10.98 12.79
C GLU A 127 -1.51 -12.07 12.07
N SER A 128 -0.91 -12.75 11.10
CA SER A 128 -1.60 -13.77 10.29
C SER A 128 -0.67 -14.94 9.99
N ASP A 129 -1.19 -16.15 10.17
CA ASP A 129 -0.47 -17.39 9.76
C ASP A 129 -0.32 -17.49 8.24
N GLU A 130 -1.10 -16.71 7.47
CA GLU A 130 -1.04 -16.64 6.02
C GLU A 130 -0.08 -15.55 5.51
N GLN A 131 0.58 -14.82 6.41
CA GLN A 131 1.57 -13.81 6.05
C GLN A 131 2.73 -14.42 5.25
N ARG A 132 3.33 -13.61 4.37
CA ARG A 132 4.48 -14.04 3.58
C ARG A 132 5.80 -13.71 4.26
N GLY A 133 6.78 -14.53 3.95
CA GLY A 133 8.16 -14.37 4.39
C GLY A 133 8.37 -14.76 5.85
N ILE A 134 9.50 -15.39 6.07
CA ILE A 134 9.99 -15.77 7.39
C ILE A 134 11.11 -14.79 7.74
N ALA A 135 11.21 -14.36 9.01
CA ALA A 135 12.37 -13.63 9.46
C ALA A 135 13.61 -14.48 9.31
N MET A 136 14.69 -13.93 8.75
CA MET A 136 15.96 -14.63 8.66
C MET A 136 16.43 -15.03 10.08
N PRO A 137 16.62 -16.31 10.36
CA PRO A 137 17.04 -16.75 11.69
C PRO A 137 18.48 -16.28 12.00
N ALA A 138 18.79 -16.19 13.28
CA ALA A 138 20.16 -15.92 13.72
C ALA A 138 20.97 -17.22 13.66
N PHE A 139 21.35 -17.65 12.46
CA PHE A 139 21.92 -18.98 12.15
C PHE A 139 23.02 -19.45 13.12
N LEU A 140 23.93 -18.55 13.53
CA LEU A 140 25.00 -18.88 14.45
C LEU A 140 24.49 -19.14 15.87
N THR A 141 23.71 -18.22 16.42
CA THR A 141 23.22 -18.31 17.80
C THR A 141 22.11 -19.34 17.95
N ALA A 142 21.38 -19.62 16.90
CA ALA A 142 20.41 -20.73 16.85
C ALA A 142 21.08 -22.11 16.63
N GLY A 143 22.39 -22.17 16.43
CA GLY A 143 23.11 -23.40 16.18
C GLY A 143 22.79 -24.10 14.86
N MET A 144 22.20 -23.39 13.92
CA MET A 144 21.81 -23.92 12.60
C MET A 144 23.01 -24.00 11.65
N MET A 145 23.95 -23.07 11.77
CA MET A 145 25.17 -23.01 10.95
C MET A 145 26.36 -22.64 11.82
N THR A 146 27.52 -23.20 11.47
CA THR A 146 28.80 -22.85 12.11
C THR A 146 29.34 -21.52 11.51
N ALA A 147 30.25 -20.85 12.22
CA ALA A 147 30.86 -19.62 11.73
C ALA A 147 31.58 -19.79 10.35
N PRO A 148 32.32 -20.89 10.07
CA PRO A 148 32.86 -21.15 8.73
C PRO A 148 31.79 -21.28 7.66
N GLN A 149 30.69 -22.00 7.94
CA GLN A 149 29.58 -22.15 6.99
C GLN A 149 28.90 -20.82 6.67
N ILE A 150 28.72 -19.97 7.68
CA ILE A 150 28.21 -18.59 7.46
C ILE A 150 29.15 -17.78 6.59
N SER A 151 30.47 -17.89 6.82
CA SER A 151 31.48 -17.21 5.99
C SER A 151 31.44 -17.71 4.55
N ASP A 152 31.38 -19.02 4.31
CA ASP A 152 31.23 -19.61 2.98
C ASP A 152 29.95 -19.13 2.27
N THR A 153 28.83 -19.12 3.00
CA THR A 153 27.54 -18.62 2.48
C THR A 153 27.60 -17.13 2.13
N ALA A 154 28.28 -16.32 2.94
CA ALA A 154 28.48 -14.91 2.67
C ALA A 154 29.33 -14.69 1.40
N GLU A 155 30.40 -15.48 1.18
CA GLU A 155 31.19 -15.44 -0.05
C GLU A 155 30.37 -15.82 -1.28
N TYR A 156 29.46 -16.81 -1.15
CA TYR A 156 28.51 -17.12 -2.23
C TYR A 156 27.61 -15.94 -2.56
N VAL A 157 27.00 -15.30 -1.57
CA VAL A 157 26.14 -14.11 -1.80
C VAL A 157 26.92 -12.96 -2.44
N LEU A 158 28.16 -12.73 -2.01
CA LEU A 158 29.06 -11.75 -2.64
C LEU A 158 29.39 -12.11 -4.09
N SER A 159 29.50 -13.41 -4.42
CA SER A 159 29.77 -13.88 -5.77
C SER A 159 28.66 -13.55 -6.77
N LEU A 160 27.39 -13.47 -6.31
CA LEU A 160 26.24 -13.11 -7.14
C LEU A 160 26.34 -11.69 -7.71
N THR A 161 27.14 -10.84 -7.09
CA THR A 161 27.41 -9.45 -7.52
C THR A 161 28.87 -9.21 -7.91
N ASN A 162 29.63 -10.30 -8.18
CA ASN A 162 31.07 -10.26 -8.52
C ASN A 162 31.94 -9.56 -7.46
N ARG A 163 31.58 -9.67 -6.19
CA ARG A 163 32.33 -9.09 -5.05
C ARG A 163 33.01 -10.12 -4.15
N SER A 164 32.86 -11.42 -4.44
CA SER A 164 33.53 -12.47 -3.69
C SER A 164 35.05 -12.40 -3.89
N THR A 165 35.78 -12.64 -2.83
CA THR A 165 37.24 -12.71 -2.83
C THR A 165 37.76 -14.15 -2.73
N ASP A 166 36.90 -15.13 -2.40
CA ASP A 166 37.23 -16.56 -2.27
C ASP A 166 36.21 -17.41 -3.05
N ALA A 167 36.59 -17.75 -4.28
CA ALA A 167 35.76 -18.59 -5.16
C ALA A 167 35.54 -20.01 -4.62
N ALA A 168 36.48 -20.56 -3.83
CA ALA A 168 36.34 -21.88 -3.25
C ALA A 168 35.32 -21.86 -2.08
N ALA A 169 35.38 -20.82 -1.24
CA ALA A 169 34.36 -20.57 -0.20
C ALA A 169 32.99 -20.34 -0.82
N ALA A 170 32.90 -19.52 -1.86
CA ALA A 170 31.66 -19.28 -2.60
C ALA A 170 31.05 -20.58 -3.14
N GLY A 171 31.87 -21.47 -3.70
CA GLY A 171 31.42 -22.78 -4.18
C GLY A 171 30.84 -23.67 -3.06
N ARG A 172 31.45 -23.68 -1.87
CA ARG A 172 30.91 -24.40 -0.72
C ARG A 172 29.61 -23.73 -0.19
N GLY A 173 29.59 -22.40 -0.17
CA GLY A 173 28.47 -21.61 0.27
C GLY A 173 27.21 -21.76 -0.57
N GLN A 174 27.34 -22.08 -1.87
CA GLN A 174 26.20 -22.28 -2.77
C GLN A 174 25.24 -23.37 -2.29
N ALA A 175 25.78 -24.53 -1.87
CA ALA A 175 24.96 -25.62 -1.37
C ALA A 175 24.26 -25.23 -0.04
N LEU A 176 25.01 -24.59 0.86
CA LEU A 176 24.49 -24.11 2.14
C LEU A 176 23.39 -23.07 1.96
N PHE A 177 23.52 -22.18 1.00
CA PHE A 177 22.51 -21.18 0.65
C PHE A 177 21.24 -21.85 0.13
N ALA A 178 21.35 -22.80 -0.79
CA ALA A 178 20.20 -23.49 -1.35
C ALA A 178 19.41 -24.30 -0.31
N GLU A 179 20.10 -24.79 0.74
CA GLU A 179 19.49 -25.58 1.80
C GLU A 179 18.80 -24.72 2.89
N ASN A 180 19.36 -23.54 3.18
CA ASN A 180 18.97 -22.77 4.37
C ASN A 180 18.36 -21.40 4.07
N CYS A 181 18.44 -20.91 2.82
CA CYS A 181 18.04 -19.57 2.41
C CYS A 181 17.09 -19.57 1.22
#